data_d3d16be5d8b90d09a5ace50ac3dfec5f
#
_entry.id   d3d16be5d8b90d09a5ace50ac3dfec5f
#
_cell.length_a   1.000
_cell.length_b   1.000
_cell.length_c   1.000
_cell.angle_alpha   90.00
_cell.angle_beta   90.00
_cell.angle_gamma   90.00
#
_symmetry.space_group_name_H-M   'P 1'
#
loop_
_entity.id
_entity.type
_entity.pdbx_description
1 polymer ?
#
loop_
_entity_poly.entity_id
_entity_poly.type
_entity_poly.pdbx_seq_one_letter_code
_entity_poly.pdbx_strand_id
1 'polypeptide(L)'
;MHSNGREEWLKKPNIEYHERQFKNPYRSTVHFCDFLEEQNVMEQGRIIDIGAGLGANIKYMAERFPNISFTGIELNAHLVEIGNRFLRKECINNCKLIQGDLYNLDNIFIEKFDGVVSYQTLSWLPEYETALQKMIKLNPKWIGITSLFYEGPINTTILIQDYSQKVGKKPFLESYYNIYSLDLIEQLLTENKFTIFKYKPFEIDIDLEQPKTRRMGTYTIKTIEGKRLQISGPLLMSWYFVFASK
;
A
#
# COMPACT_ATOMS: atom_id res chain seq x y z
N MET A 1 -15.50 -17.22 13.67
CA MET A 1 -15.29 -15.81 13.29
C MET A 1 -13.80 -15.64 13.10
N HIS A 2 -13.36 -15.46 11.87
CA HIS A 2 -11.96 -15.10 11.60
C HIS A 2 -11.72 -13.70 12.16
N SER A 3 -10.58 -13.49 12.83
CA SER A 3 -10.20 -12.14 13.23
C SER A 3 -10.09 -11.31 11.96
N ASN A 4 -10.57 -10.06 11.97
CA ASN A 4 -10.55 -9.17 10.81
C ASN A 4 -9.12 -8.72 10.41
N GLY A 5 -8.07 -9.45 10.79
CA GLY A 5 -6.67 -9.06 10.55
C GLY A 5 -6.21 -7.80 11.31
N ARG A 6 -7.12 -7.09 11.96
CA ARG A 6 -6.86 -5.81 12.65
C ARG A 6 -5.88 -5.94 13.82
N GLU A 7 -5.88 -7.08 14.52
CA GLU A 7 -5.01 -7.32 15.67
C GLU A 7 -3.52 -7.22 15.29
N GLU A 8 -3.17 -7.60 14.06
CA GLU A 8 -1.80 -7.49 13.57
C GLU A 8 -1.35 -6.03 13.48
N TRP A 9 -2.19 -5.17 12.92
CA TRP A 9 -1.85 -3.77 12.66
C TRP A 9 -1.86 -2.89 13.91
N LEU A 10 -2.55 -3.33 14.97
CA LEU A 10 -2.57 -2.64 16.27
C LEU A 10 -1.41 -3.03 17.20
N LYS A 11 -0.60 -4.01 16.84
CA LYS A 11 0.58 -4.40 17.64
C LYS A 11 1.67 -3.34 17.61
N LYS A 12 2.61 -3.52 18.56
CA LYS A 12 3.83 -2.71 18.57
C LYS A 12 4.60 -2.94 17.25
N PRO A 13 4.69 -1.92 16.38
CA PRO A 13 5.30 -2.08 15.07
C PRO A 13 6.81 -2.27 15.19
N ASN A 14 7.41 -2.90 14.17
CA ASN A 14 8.86 -2.92 14.02
C ASN A 14 9.34 -1.56 13.51
N ILE A 15 9.68 -0.67 14.43
CA ILE A 15 10.07 0.71 14.10
C ILE A 15 11.31 0.76 13.20
N GLU A 16 12.33 -0.08 13.43
CA GLU A 16 13.55 -0.12 12.61
C GLU A 16 13.25 -0.42 11.14
N TYR A 17 12.30 -1.30 10.87
CA TYR A 17 11.85 -1.59 9.51
C TYR A 17 11.25 -0.35 8.85
N HIS A 18 10.34 0.34 9.54
CA HIS A 18 9.68 1.55 9.04
C HIS A 18 10.65 2.74 8.91
N GLU A 19 11.58 2.91 9.86
CA GLU A 19 12.62 3.96 9.77
C GLU A 19 13.54 3.78 8.56
N ARG A 20 13.89 2.53 8.25
CA ARG A 20 14.70 2.23 7.07
C ARG A 20 13.98 2.62 5.78
N GLN A 21 12.67 2.32 5.66
CA GLN A 21 11.85 2.73 4.52
C GLN A 21 11.75 4.26 4.43
N PHE A 22 11.60 4.94 5.56
CA PHE A 22 11.49 6.39 5.62
C PHE A 22 12.75 7.10 5.11
N LYS A 23 13.93 6.54 5.38
CA LYS A 23 15.21 7.06 4.90
C LYS A 23 15.53 6.67 3.45
N ASN A 24 15.11 5.48 3.06
CA ASN A 24 15.41 4.90 1.74
C ASN A 24 14.12 4.37 1.11
N PRO A 25 13.48 5.13 0.23
CA PRO A 25 12.25 4.71 -0.43
C PRO A 25 12.49 3.42 -1.21
N TYR A 26 11.49 2.53 -1.20
CA TYR A 26 11.56 1.31 -2.00
C TYR A 26 11.56 1.63 -3.49
N ARG A 27 12.23 0.78 -4.27
CA ARG A 27 12.21 0.89 -5.73
C ARG A 27 10.79 0.89 -6.28
N SER A 28 9.90 0.07 -5.72
CA SER A 28 8.49 0.05 -6.07
C SER A 28 7.77 1.37 -5.78
N THR A 29 8.16 2.13 -4.73
CA THR A 29 7.63 3.48 -4.49
C THR A 29 8.06 4.45 -5.58
N VAL A 30 9.33 4.42 -5.97
CA VAL A 30 9.88 5.26 -7.05
C VAL A 30 9.12 5.00 -8.36
N HIS A 31 9.07 3.73 -8.77
CA HIS A 31 8.40 3.33 -10.02
C HIS A 31 6.87 3.56 -9.99
N PHE A 32 6.24 3.49 -8.81
CA PHE A 32 4.83 3.84 -8.67
C PHE A 32 4.60 5.35 -8.89
N CYS A 33 5.49 6.19 -8.38
CA CYS A 33 5.44 7.62 -8.67
C CYS A 33 5.64 7.89 -10.16
N ASP A 34 6.60 7.24 -10.82
CA ASP A 34 6.81 7.34 -12.26
C ASP A 34 5.53 6.95 -13.04
N PHE A 35 4.91 5.83 -12.65
CA PHE A 35 3.66 5.37 -13.25
C PHE A 35 2.50 6.37 -13.06
N LEU A 36 2.39 7.04 -11.91
CA LEU A 36 1.38 8.08 -11.68
C LEU A 36 1.67 9.37 -12.47
N GLU A 37 2.95 9.76 -12.61
CA GLU A 37 3.34 10.90 -13.47
C GLU A 37 2.99 10.65 -14.93
N GLU A 38 3.19 9.42 -15.45
CA GLU A 38 2.77 9.03 -16.81
C GLU A 38 1.27 9.23 -17.05
N GLN A 39 0.45 9.32 -15.98
CA GLN A 39 -0.98 9.59 -16.06
C GLN A 39 -1.34 11.08 -15.96
N ASN A 40 -0.36 11.98 -15.84
CA ASN A 40 -0.53 13.44 -15.72
C ASN A 40 -1.40 13.88 -14.53
N VAL A 41 -1.31 13.16 -13.38
CA VAL A 41 -2.12 13.45 -12.18
C VAL A 41 -1.29 13.96 -11.01
N MET A 42 0.02 14.13 -11.21
CA MET A 42 0.97 14.51 -10.15
C MET A 42 1.50 15.95 -10.27
N GLU A 43 0.69 16.88 -10.78
CA GLU A 43 1.09 18.29 -10.93
C GLU A 43 0.74 19.14 -9.70
N GLN A 44 -0.50 19.02 -9.20
CA GLN A 44 -1.01 19.77 -8.07
C GLN A 44 -2.25 19.10 -7.46
N GLY A 45 -2.60 19.46 -6.23
CA GLY A 45 -3.82 19.00 -5.60
C GLY A 45 -3.59 18.37 -4.23
N ARG A 46 -4.56 17.58 -3.78
CA ARG A 46 -4.53 16.88 -2.49
C ARG A 46 -4.68 15.39 -2.69
N ILE A 47 -3.75 14.64 -2.15
CA ILE A 47 -3.72 13.19 -2.24
C ILE A 47 -3.80 12.57 -0.85
N ILE A 48 -4.59 11.52 -0.71
CA ILE A 48 -4.68 10.73 0.51
C ILE A 48 -4.10 9.34 0.26
N ASP A 49 -3.23 8.86 1.18
CA ASP A 49 -2.68 7.50 1.19
C ASP A 49 -3.36 6.67 2.28
N ILE A 50 -3.93 5.54 1.89
CA ILE A 50 -4.67 4.65 2.78
C ILE A 50 -3.77 3.48 3.19
N GLY A 51 -3.51 3.36 4.50
CA GLY A 51 -2.56 2.39 5.06
C GLY A 51 -1.12 2.90 4.97
N ALA A 52 -0.91 4.18 5.32
CA ALA A 52 0.34 4.90 5.10
C ALA A 52 1.53 4.41 5.95
N GLY A 53 1.30 3.56 6.97
CA GLY A 53 2.34 3.14 7.90
C GLY A 53 3.02 4.33 8.58
N LEU A 54 4.36 4.37 8.57
CA LEU A 54 5.12 5.52 9.11
C LEU A 54 5.10 6.75 8.17
N GLY A 55 4.51 6.64 6.97
CA GLY A 55 4.45 7.70 5.98
C GLY A 55 5.65 7.74 5.01
N ALA A 56 6.40 6.66 4.87
CA ALA A 56 7.59 6.63 4.02
C ALA A 56 7.27 6.95 2.55
N ASN A 57 6.18 6.39 2.01
CA ASN A 57 5.78 6.61 0.62
C ASN A 57 5.33 8.04 0.38
N ILE A 58 4.44 8.57 1.24
CA ILE A 58 3.95 9.96 1.09
C ILE A 58 5.03 10.99 1.38
N LYS A 59 6.01 10.68 2.23
CA LYS A 59 7.19 11.52 2.42
C LYS A 59 7.97 11.65 1.11
N TYR A 60 8.29 10.52 0.47
CA TYR A 60 8.96 10.51 -0.83
C TYR A 60 8.16 11.26 -1.90
N MET A 61 6.84 11.03 -1.95
CA MET A 61 5.95 11.76 -2.86
C MET A 61 5.95 13.27 -2.57
N ALA A 62 5.91 13.68 -1.29
CA ALA A 62 5.90 15.07 -0.88
C ALA A 62 7.19 15.83 -1.25
N GLU A 63 8.34 15.15 -1.19
CA GLU A 63 9.62 15.70 -1.64
C GLU A 63 9.69 15.83 -3.17
N ARG A 64 9.16 14.85 -3.89
CA ARG A 64 9.16 14.84 -5.36
C ARG A 64 8.13 15.80 -5.96
N PHE A 65 6.99 16.00 -5.30
CA PHE A 65 5.86 16.78 -5.79
C PHE A 65 5.49 17.91 -4.80
N PRO A 66 6.27 19.00 -4.73
CA PRO A 66 6.11 20.03 -3.72
C PRO A 66 4.81 20.83 -3.82
N ASN A 67 4.12 20.80 -4.97
CA ASN A 67 2.84 21.47 -5.19
C ASN A 67 1.62 20.63 -4.76
N ILE A 68 1.84 19.41 -4.26
CA ILE A 68 0.80 18.50 -3.81
C ILE A 68 0.83 18.41 -2.29
N SER A 69 -0.36 18.43 -1.67
CA SER A 69 -0.51 18.15 -0.25
C SER A 69 -0.87 16.68 -0.03
N PHE A 70 -0.13 16.00 0.83
CA PHE A 70 -0.33 14.60 1.15
C PHE A 70 -0.88 14.39 2.55
N THR A 71 -1.87 13.51 2.67
CA THR A 71 -2.41 13.06 3.95
C THR A 71 -2.36 11.54 4.00
N GLY A 72 -1.64 10.97 4.93
CA GLY A 72 -1.62 9.52 5.14
C GLY A 72 -2.59 9.11 6.26
N ILE A 73 -3.36 8.05 6.03
CA ILE A 73 -4.19 7.41 7.04
C ILE A 73 -3.54 6.13 7.49
N GLU A 74 -3.40 6.00 8.80
CA GLU A 74 -2.82 4.83 9.44
C GLU A 74 -3.61 4.44 10.69
N LEU A 75 -3.90 3.16 10.84
CA LEU A 75 -4.65 2.63 11.98
C LEU A 75 -3.86 2.71 13.29
N ASN A 76 -2.54 2.49 13.22
CA ASN A 76 -1.66 2.43 14.37
C ASN A 76 -1.23 3.84 14.82
N ALA A 77 -1.80 4.32 15.94
CA ALA A 77 -1.52 5.64 16.51
C ALA A 77 -0.02 5.89 16.76
N HIS A 78 0.73 4.85 17.13
CA HIS A 78 2.17 4.97 17.41
C HIS A 78 2.98 5.25 16.14
N LEU A 79 2.61 4.61 15.00
CA LEU A 79 3.22 4.92 13.69
C LEU A 79 2.90 6.35 13.27
N VAL A 80 1.66 6.81 13.46
CA VAL A 80 1.25 8.20 13.16
C VAL A 80 2.06 9.21 13.95
N GLU A 81 2.22 8.99 15.26
CA GLU A 81 3.00 9.89 16.13
C GLU A 81 4.47 9.98 15.67
N ILE A 82 5.11 8.83 15.48
CA ILE A 82 6.53 8.77 15.07
C ILE A 82 6.69 9.37 13.66
N GLY A 83 5.82 9.01 12.71
CA GLY A 83 5.88 9.52 11.35
C GLY A 83 5.76 11.03 11.29
N ASN A 84 4.78 11.63 11.97
CA ASN A 84 4.65 13.07 12.05
C ASN A 84 5.86 13.75 12.71
N ARG A 85 6.49 13.10 13.69
CA ARG A 85 7.73 13.62 14.30
C ARG A 85 8.88 13.62 13.28
N PHE A 86 9.00 12.57 12.46
CA PHE A 86 10.02 12.49 11.41
C PHE A 86 9.78 13.50 10.30
N LEU A 87 8.54 13.65 9.83
CA LEU A 87 8.19 14.66 8.83
C LEU A 87 8.57 16.07 9.30
N ARG A 88 8.26 16.43 10.55
CA ARG A 88 8.67 17.72 11.12
C ARG A 88 10.18 17.88 11.22
N LYS A 89 10.90 16.81 11.63
CA LYS A 89 12.37 16.85 11.74
C LYS A 89 13.05 17.07 10.39
N GLU A 90 12.49 16.52 9.32
CA GLU A 90 12.99 16.67 7.95
C GLU A 90 12.38 17.87 7.21
N CYS A 91 11.62 18.73 7.91
CA CYS A 91 10.97 19.92 7.35
C CYS A 91 10.02 19.64 6.18
N ILE A 92 9.37 18.48 6.16
CA ILE A 92 8.37 18.13 5.14
C ILE A 92 7.01 18.73 5.56
N ASN A 93 6.64 19.86 4.95
CA ASN A 93 5.49 20.66 5.37
C ASN A 93 4.20 20.37 4.58
N ASN A 94 4.32 19.75 3.42
CA ASN A 94 3.18 19.38 2.56
C ASN A 94 2.70 17.93 2.78
N CYS A 95 3.06 17.33 3.92
CA CYS A 95 2.70 15.95 4.26
C CYS A 95 2.34 15.84 5.74
N LYS A 96 1.28 15.09 6.06
CA LYS A 96 0.86 14.76 7.44
C LYS A 96 0.29 13.35 7.52
N LEU A 97 0.39 12.75 8.71
CA LEU A 97 -0.29 11.50 9.05
C LEU A 97 -1.45 11.77 10.01
N ILE A 98 -2.54 11.05 9.83
CA ILE A 98 -3.72 11.09 10.70
C ILE A 98 -4.06 9.64 11.10
N GLN A 99 -4.35 9.44 12.39
CA GLN A 99 -4.87 8.16 12.83
C GLN A 99 -6.28 7.96 12.27
N GLY A 100 -6.51 6.83 11.63
CA GLY A 100 -7.81 6.50 11.08
C GLY A 100 -7.91 5.05 10.64
N ASP A 101 -9.15 4.58 10.62
CA ASP A 101 -9.50 3.25 10.15
C ASP A 101 -10.09 3.35 8.74
N LEU A 102 -9.48 2.64 7.79
CA LEU A 102 -9.96 2.55 6.41
C LEU A 102 -11.47 2.25 6.34
N TYR A 103 -11.97 1.38 7.21
CA TYR A 103 -13.38 0.99 7.21
C TYR A 103 -14.33 2.06 7.80
N ASN A 104 -13.79 3.14 8.39
CA ASN A 104 -14.55 4.23 9.04
C ASN A 104 -14.15 5.62 8.51
N LEU A 105 -13.69 5.75 7.27
CA LEU A 105 -13.23 7.02 6.67
C LEU A 105 -14.34 8.07 6.59
N ASP A 106 -15.62 7.66 6.45
CA ASP A 106 -16.77 8.55 6.30
C ASP A 106 -16.89 9.60 7.43
N ASN A 107 -16.31 9.31 8.60
CA ASN A 107 -16.41 10.17 9.79
C ASN A 107 -15.14 11.05 10.00
N ILE A 108 -14.12 10.91 9.17
CA ILE A 108 -12.81 11.53 9.43
C ILE A 108 -12.60 12.77 8.56
N PHE A 109 -13.20 12.83 7.35
CA PHE A 109 -12.89 13.88 6.39
C PHE A 109 -14.10 14.67 5.90
N ILE A 110 -13.98 16.00 6.06
CA ILE A 110 -14.79 17.03 5.39
C ILE A 110 -14.05 17.48 4.10
N GLU A 111 -12.75 17.25 4.03
CA GLU A 111 -11.90 17.69 2.92
C GLU A 111 -12.05 16.80 1.70
N LYS A 112 -12.03 17.42 0.51
CA LYS A 112 -12.00 16.68 -0.77
C LYS A 112 -10.56 16.40 -1.16
N PHE A 113 -10.32 15.18 -1.66
CA PHE A 113 -9.05 14.75 -2.23
C PHE A 113 -9.19 14.61 -3.75
N ASP A 114 -8.17 15.04 -4.48
CA ASP A 114 -8.11 14.87 -5.94
C ASP A 114 -7.74 13.43 -6.29
N GLY A 115 -6.83 12.83 -5.51
CA GLY A 115 -6.40 11.45 -5.69
C GLY A 115 -6.40 10.65 -4.39
N VAL A 116 -6.63 9.35 -4.53
CA VAL A 116 -6.46 8.36 -3.46
C VAL A 116 -5.37 7.40 -3.89
N VAL A 117 -4.41 7.15 -3.02
CA VAL A 117 -3.42 6.09 -3.21
C VAL A 117 -3.51 5.06 -2.09
N SER A 118 -3.12 3.83 -2.38
CA SER A 118 -2.96 2.77 -1.38
C SER A 118 -1.78 1.89 -1.78
N TYR A 119 -0.74 1.91 -0.96
CA TYR A 119 0.51 1.26 -1.27
C TYR A 119 0.69 -0.04 -0.49
N GLN A 120 0.62 -1.18 -1.20
CA GLN A 120 0.82 -2.53 -0.65
C GLN A 120 -0.10 -2.86 0.55
N THR A 121 -1.30 -2.28 0.62
CA THR A 121 -2.23 -2.47 1.73
C THR A 121 -3.30 -3.52 1.43
N LEU A 122 -3.88 -3.52 0.22
CA LEU A 122 -5.04 -4.36 -0.09
C LEU A 122 -4.79 -5.85 0.13
N SER A 123 -3.62 -6.38 -0.27
CA SER A 123 -3.29 -7.80 -0.10
C SER A 123 -3.31 -8.27 1.36
N TRP A 124 -3.16 -7.37 2.30
CA TRP A 124 -3.19 -7.67 3.73
C TRP A 124 -4.60 -7.59 4.34
N LEU A 125 -5.59 -7.17 3.58
CA LEU A 125 -6.97 -7.08 4.02
C LEU A 125 -7.71 -8.40 3.75
N PRO A 126 -8.74 -8.74 4.54
CA PRO A 126 -9.51 -9.96 4.33
C PRO A 126 -10.27 -9.98 2.99
N GLU A 127 -10.62 -8.80 2.48
CA GLU A 127 -11.31 -8.58 1.19
C GLU A 127 -11.00 -7.16 0.70
N TYR A 128 -11.13 -6.91 -0.61
CA TYR A 128 -10.82 -5.61 -1.21
C TYR A 128 -12.06 -4.73 -1.43
N GLU A 129 -13.24 -5.33 -1.53
CA GLU A 129 -14.47 -4.67 -1.98
C GLU A 129 -14.84 -3.50 -1.06
N THR A 130 -14.96 -3.77 0.25
CA THR A 130 -15.31 -2.73 1.23
C THR A 130 -14.21 -1.66 1.29
N ALA A 131 -12.94 -2.06 1.26
CA ALA A 131 -11.82 -1.13 1.27
C ALA A 131 -11.86 -0.19 0.06
N LEU A 132 -12.03 -0.74 -1.14
CA LEU A 132 -12.10 0.04 -2.37
C LEU A 132 -13.33 0.92 -2.42
N GLN A 133 -14.50 0.43 -1.98
CA GLN A 133 -15.72 1.24 -1.84
C GLN A 133 -15.52 2.44 -0.90
N LYS A 134 -14.78 2.27 0.21
CA LYS A 134 -14.46 3.39 1.12
C LYS A 134 -13.55 4.42 0.44
N MET A 135 -12.56 3.99 -0.33
CA MET A 135 -11.72 4.89 -1.14
C MET A 135 -12.57 5.64 -2.19
N ILE A 136 -13.47 4.96 -2.89
CA ILE A 136 -14.39 5.54 -3.87
C ILE A 136 -15.32 6.60 -3.25
N LYS A 137 -15.80 6.36 -2.03
CA LYS A 137 -16.68 7.30 -1.29
C LYS A 137 -16.01 8.64 -0.96
N LEU A 138 -14.68 8.71 -0.88
CA LEU A 138 -13.96 9.99 -0.81
C LEU A 138 -14.14 10.84 -2.07
N ASN A 139 -14.77 10.28 -3.09
CA ASN A 139 -15.09 10.90 -4.38
C ASN A 139 -13.87 11.53 -5.09
N PRO A 140 -12.75 10.82 -5.19
CA PRO A 140 -11.57 11.33 -5.87
C PRO A 140 -11.78 11.38 -7.39
N LYS A 141 -10.92 12.14 -8.08
CA LYS A 141 -10.83 12.15 -9.54
C LYS A 141 -10.15 10.89 -10.08
N TRP A 142 -9.18 10.36 -9.30
CA TRP A 142 -8.40 9.18 -9.64
C TRP A 142 -7.99 8.37 -8.39
N ILE A 143 -7.72 7.09 -8.62
CA ILE A 143 -7.23 6.14 -7.60
C ILE A 143 -5.98 5.46 -8.16
N GLY A 144 -4.92 5.39 -7.34
CA GLY A 144 -3.70 4.64 -7.62
C GLY A 144 -3.48 3.58 -6.55
N ILE A 145 -3.25 2.33 -6.96
CA ILE A 145 -3.08 1.21 -6.03
C ILE A 145 -1.86 0.39 -6.41
N THR A 146 -1.12 -0.05 -5.40
CA THR A 146 -0.16 -1.14 -5.59
C THR A 146 -0.50 -2.29 -4.67
N SER A 147 -0.61 -3.49 -5.23
CA SER A 147 -0.92 -4.72 -4.50
C SER A 147 -0.50 -5.95 -5.32
N LEU A 148 -0.81 -7.13 -4.80
CA LEU A 148 -0.72 -8.37 -5.56
C LEU A 148 -2.02 -8.55 -6.35
N PHE A 149 -1.88 -8.63 -7.68
CA PHE A 149 -3.03 -8.80 -8.57
C PHE A 149 -2.79 -9.94 -9.55
N TYR A 150 -3.89 -10.52 -10.02
CA TYR A 150 -3.94 -11.53 -11.07
C TYR A 150 -4.69 -10.97 -12.29
N GLU A 151 -4.10 -11.19 -13.46
CA GLU A 151 -4.73 -10.82 -14.74
C GLU A 151 -5.78 -11.87 -15.12
N GLY A 152 -7.03 -11.64 -14.69
CA GLY A 152 -8.17 -12.53 -14.92
C GLY A 152 -9.15 -12.56 -13.75
N PRO A 153 -10.29 -13.24 -13.87
CA PRO A 153 -11.41 -13.17 -12.93
C PRO A 153 -11.22 -14.13 -11.73
N ILE A 154 -10.05 -14.15 -11.10
CA ILE A 154 -9.74 -15.07 -9.98
C ILE A 154 -9.19 -14.28 -8.80
N ASN A 155 -9.87 -14.39 -7.65
CA ASN A 155 -9.32 -14.00 -6.35
C ASN A 155 -8.70 -15.20 -5.65
N THR A 156 -7.54 -15.02 -5.03
CA THR A 156 -6.90 -16.03 -4.19
C THR A 156 -6.77 -15.51 -2.77
N THR A 157 -7.36 -16.21 -1.82
CA THR A 157 -7.27 -15.89 -0.39
C THR A 157 -6.18 -16.75 0.26
N ILE A 158 -5.19 -16.10 0.85
CA ILE A 158 -4.09 -16.75 1.55
C ILE A 158 -4.10 -16.29 3.00
N LEU A 159 -4.32 -17.23 3.91
CA LEU A 159 -4.20 -17.01 5.34
C LEU A 159 -2.79 -17.40 5.80
N ILE A 160 -2.04 -16.44 6.30
CA ILE A 160 -0.71 -16.64 6.87
C ILE A 160 -0.85 -16.93 8.35
N GLN A 161 -0.14 -17.93 8.83
CA GLN A 161 0.03 -18.23 10.25
C GLN A 161 1.52 -18.13 10.62
N ASP A 162 1.90 -17.02 11.24
CA ASP A 162 3.28 -16.77 11.65
C ASP A 162 3.53 -17.30 13.07
N TYR A 163 4.12 -18.48 13.16
CA TYR A 163 4.48 -19.14 14.40
C TYR A 163 5.70 -18.52 15.12
N SER A 164 6.40 -17.58 14.51
CA SER A 164 7.45 -16.80 15.17
C SER A 164 6.87 -15.75 16.13
N GLN A 165 5.57 -15.52 16.08
CA GLN A 165 4.84 -14.53 16.89
C GLN A 165 3.67 -15.19 17.61
N LYS A 166 3.55 -14.94 18.91
CA LYS A 166 2.42 -15.40 19.73
C LYS A 166 1.46 -14.25 19.99
N VAL A 167 0.14 -14.51 19.94
CA VAL A 167 -0.89 -13.50 20.17
C VAL A 167 -1.88 -14.00 21.20
N GLY A 168 -1.79 -13.46 22.42
CA GLY A 168 -2.61 -13.94 23.54
C GLY A 168 -2.38 -15.44 23.78
N LYS A 169 -3.45 -16.23 23.68
CA LYS A 169 -3.39 -17.71 23.81
C LYS A 169 -3.10 -18.43 22.48
N LYS A 170 -3.14 -17.73 21.33
CA LYS A 170 -2.84 -18.33 20.01
C LYS A 170 -1.34 -18.52 19.87
N PRO A 171 -0.86 -19.68 19.36
CA PRO A 171 0.57 -19.94 19.16
C PRO A 171 1.15 -19.24 17.94
N PHE A 172 0.35 -18.53 17.16
CA PHE A 172 0.73 -17.83 15.92
C PHE A 172 -0.04 -16.52 15.78
N LEU A 173 0.49 -15.67 14.92
CA LEU A 173 -0.19 -14.49 14.40
C LEU A 173 -0.85 -14.83 13.07
N GLU A 174 -2.11 -14.47 12.90
CA GLU A 174 -2.82 -14.60 11.62
C GLU A 174 -2.82 -13.28 10.87
N SER A 175 -2.56 -13.35 9.56
CA SER A 175 -2.68 -12.24 8.62
C SER A 175 -3.12 -12.74 7.25
N TYR A 176 -3.57 -11.85 6.39
CA TYR A 176 -3.88 -12.16 5.00
C TYR A 176 -2.72 -11.80 4.09
N TYR A 177 -2.63 -12.47 2.95
CA TYR A 177 -1.70 -12.12 1.87
C TYR A 177 -2.34 -12.48 0.52
N ASN A 178 -3.42 -11.76 0.23
CA ASN A 178 -4.35 -12.08 -0.86
C ASN A 178 -3.86 -11.56 -2.21
N ILE A 179 -4.29 -12.26 -3.27
CA ILE A 179 -4.12 -11.85 -4.66
C ILE A 179 -5.51 -11.57 -5.20
N TYR A 180 -5.75 -10.38 -5.72
CA TYR A 180 -7.06 -9.96 -6.21
C TYR A 180 -7.08 -9.86 -7.73
N SER A 181 -8.25 -10.16 -8.31
CA SER A 181 -8.52 -10.08 -9.73
C SER A 181 -8.49 -8.63 -10.23
N LEU A 182 -7.71 -8.35 -11.26
CA LEU A 182 -7.75 -7.06 -11.95
C LEU A 182 -9.09 -6.82 -12.63
N ASP A 183 -9.70 -7.85 -13.25
CA ASP A 183 -11.00 -7.76 -13.92
C ASP A 183 -12.11 -7.33 -12.95
N LEU A 184 -12.15 -7.93 -11.74
CA LEU A 184 -13.16 -7.59 -10.73
C LEU A 184 -12.91 -6.19 -10.11
N ILE A 185 -11.66 -5.79 -9.95
CA ILE A 185 -11.30 -4.42 -9.53
C ILE A 185 -11.73 -3.40 -10.57
N GLU A 186 -11.44 -3.66 -11.86
CA GLU A 186 -11.87 -2.81 -12.97
C GLU A 186 -13.38 -2.70 -13.04
N GLN A 187 -14.09 -3.82 -12.94
CA GLN A 187 -15.56 -3.83 -12.91
C GLN A 187 -16.11 -2.93 -11.79
N LEU A 188 -15.63 -3.11 -10.55
CA LEU A 188 -16.09 -2.32 -9.41
C LEU A 188 -15.81 -0.82 -9.61
N LEU A 189 -14.66 -0.46 -10.14
CA LEU A 189 -14.29 0.93 -10.43
C LEU A 189 -15.16 1.51 -11.55
N THR A 190 -15.40 0.76 -12.63
CA THR A 190 -16.25 1.17 -13.76
C THR A 190 -17.70 1.41 -13.33
N GLU A 191 -18.27 0.53 -12.52
CA GLU A 191 -19.60 0.70 -11.91
C GLU A 191 -19.71 1.99 -11.07
N ASN A 192 -18.56 2.50 -10.58
CA ASN A 192 -18.44 3.73 -9.82
C ASN A 192 -17.90 4.93 -10.63
N LYS A 193 -18.05 4.89 -11.98
CA LYS A 193 -17.74 5.97 -12.92
C LYS A 193 -16.24 6.25 -13.12
N PHE A 194 -15.35 5.33 -12.80
CA PHE A 194 -13.97 5.39 -13.24
C PHE A 194 -13.90 4.75 -14.63
N THR A 195 -13.73 5.58 -15.67
CA THR A 195 -13.84 5.16 -17.08
C THR A 195 -12.50 4.79 -17.70
N ILE A 196 -11.41 5.20 -17.05
CA ILE A 196 -10.05 4.85 -17.46
C ILE A 196 -9.50 3.87 -16.41
N PHE A 197 -9.01 2.72 -16.89
CA PHE A 197 -8.33 1.73 -16.05
C PHE A 197 -7.02 1.32 -16.74
N LYS A 198 -5.93 1.39 -16.00
CA LYS A 198 -4.60 1.02 -16.48
C LYS A 198 -3.87 0.24 -15.39
N TYR A 199 -3.09 -0.72 -15.77
CA TYR A 199 -2.23 -1.45 -14.84
C TYR A 199 -0.89 -1.82 -15.48
N LYS A 200 0.09 -2.10 -14.63
CA LYS A 200 1.44 -2.48 -15.03
C LYS A 200 2.06 -3.36 -13.96
N PRO A 201 2.65 -4.52 -14.29
CA PRO A 201 3.46 -5.25 -13.34
C PRO A 201 4.70 -4.45 -12.97
N PHE A 202 5.08 -4.48 -11.69
CA PHE A 202 6.33 -3.89 -11.24
C PHE A 202 7.48 -4.86 -11.55
N GLU A 203 8.34 -4.50 -12.47
CA GLU A 203 9.56 -5.21 -12.77
C GLU A 203 10.70 -4.65 -11.92
N ILE A 204 11.21 -5.48 -11.00
CA ILE A 204 12.29 -5.06 -10.12
C ILE A 204 13.62 -4.97 -10.90
N ASP A 205 14.27 -3.81 -10.80
CA ASP A 205 15.49 -3.47 -11.55
C ASP A 205 16.79 -3.69 -10.77
N ILE A 206 16.69 -4.10 -9.49
CA ILE A 206 17.84 -4.35 -8.61
C ILE A 206 17.83 -5.78 -8.07
N ASP A 207 18.98 -6.26 -7.64
CA ASP A 207 19.09 -7.51 -6.91
C ASP A 207 18.78 -7.28 -5.43
N LEU A 208 17.87 -8.07 -4.89
CA LEU A 208 17.53 -8.08 -3.46
C LEU A 208 17.96 -9.40 -2.84
N GLU A 209 18.75 -9.31 -1.77
CA GLU A 209 19.15 -10.48 -1.01
C GLU A 209 17.97 -11.12 -0.28
N GLN A 210 17.99 -12.43 -0.16
CA GLN A 210 17.03 -13.13 0.68
C GLN A 210 17.15 -12.68 2.12
N PRO A 211 16.04 -12.38 2.83
CA PRO A 211 16.08 -11.98 4.22
C PRO A 211 16.78 -13.01 5.10
N LYS A 212 17.76 -12.58 5.89
CA LYS A 212 18.48 -13.44 6.85
C LYS A 212 17.54 -13.98 7.94
N THR A 213 16.49 -13.26 8.26
CA THR A 213 15.40 -13.70 9.13
C THR A 213 14.48 -14.61 8.31
N ARG A 214 14.06 -15.74 8.87
CA ARG A 214 13.10 -16.65 8.20
C ARG A 214 11.67 -16.08 8.19
N ARG A 215 11.52 -14.77 8.08
CA ARG A 215 10.24 -14.05 7.98
C ARG A 215 9.91 -13.76 6.52
N MET A 216 8.65 -13.44 6.27
CA MET A 216 8.22 -12.94 4.96
C MET A 216 9.01 -11.69 4.56
N GLY A 217 9.40 -11.61 3.32
CA GLY A 217 10.11 -10.48 2.74
C GLY A 217 10.15 -10.58 1.24
N THR A 218 10.61 -9.53 0.59
CA THR A 218 10.79 -9.52 -0.87
C THR A 218 12.26 -9.70 -1.19
N TYR A 219 12.58 -10.60 -2.10
CA TYR A 219 13.92 -10.82 -2.63
C TYR A 219 13.87 -11.25 -4.10
N THR A 220 15.01 -11.27 -4.76
CA THR A 220 15.10 -11.67 -6.16
C THR A 220 15.96 -12.91 -6.34
N ILE A 221 15.59 -13.70 -7.35
CA ILE A 221 16.43 -14.78 -7.90
C ILE A 221 16.66 -14.51 -9.39
N LYS A 222 17.82 -14.89 -9.90
CA LYS A 222 18.11 -14.80 -11.33
C LYS A 222 17.89 -16.14 -12.02
N THR A 223 17.25 -16.09 -13.18
CA THR A 223 17.23 -17.25 -14.10
C THR A 223 18.61 -17.41 -14.74
N ILE A 224 18.82 -18.55 -15.39
CA ILE A 224 20.04 -18.81 -16.18
C ILE A 224 20.24 -17.75 -17.28
N GLU A 225 19.16 -17.22 -17.81
CA GLU A 225 19.17 -16.16 -18.84
C GLU A 225 19.36 -14.75 -18.27
N GLY A 226 19.55 -14.63 -16.95
CA GLY A 226 19.76 -13.35 -16.27
C GLY A 226 18.51 -12.56 -15.94
N LYS A 227 17.31 -13.08 -16.23
CA LYS A 227 16.04 -12.44 -15.86
C LYS A 227 15.87 -12.47 -14.34
N ARG A 228 15.44 -11.36 -13.75
CA ARG A 228 15.07 -11.29 -12.33
C ARG A 228 13.66 -11.81 -12.12
N LEU A 229 13.53 -12.72 -11.16
CA LEU A 229 12.24 -13.17 -10.65
C LEU A 229 12.08 -12.64 -9.23
N GLN A 230 10.95 -12.01 -8.94
CA GLN A 230 10.65 -11.49 -7.62
C GLN A 230 9.90 -12.53 -6.78
N ILE A 231 10.42 -12.79 -5.60
CA ILE A 231 9.71 -13.53 -4.56
C ILE A 231 9.09 -12.48 -3.62
N SER A 232 7.77 -12.51 -3.48
CA SER A 232 7.00 -11.64 -2.59
C SER A 232 6.39 -12.48 -1.47
N GLY A 233 7.00 -12.43 -0.28
CA GLY A 233 6.66 -13.36 0.80
C GLY A 233 6.87 -14.83 0.37
N PRO A 234 5.84 -15.69 0.37
CA PRO A 234 5.93 -17.07 -0.10
C PRO A 234 5.67 -17.23 -1.61
N LEU A 235 5.40 -16.15 -2.35
CA LEU A 235 4.91 -16.19 -3.73
C LEU A 235 6.00 -15.77 -4.72
N LEU A 236 6.14 -16.51 -5.80
CA LEU A 236 6.87 -16.08 -6.99
C LEU A 236 5.96 -15.16 -7.82
N MET A 237 5.93 -13.88 -7.46
CA MET A 237 4.98 -12.94 -8.02
C MET A 237 5.48 -11.50 -7.88
N SER A 238 5.28 -10.69 -8.92
CA SER A 238 5.49 -9.24 -8.89
C SER A 238 4.31 -8.51 -8.25
N TRP A 239 4.56 -7.33 -7.70
CA TRP A 239 3.53 -6.35 -7.40
C TRP A 239 3.02 -5.74 -8.70
N TYR A 240 1.80 -5.21 -8.66
CA TYR A 240 1.24 -4.44 -9.76
C TYR A 240 0.98 -3.00 -9.34
N PHE A 241 1.02 -2.11 -10.30
CA PHE A 241 0.50 -0.75 -10.21
C PHE A 241 -0.82 -0.70 -10.97
N VAL A 242 -1.82 -0.13 -10.34
CA VAL A 242 -3.16 0.07 -10.90
C VAL A 242 -3.49 1.56 -10.81
N PHE A 243 -4.04 2.10 -11.86
CA PHE A 243 -4.56 3.46 -11.95
C PHE A 243 -5.96 3.44 -12.54
N ALA A 244 -6.86 4.21 -11.93
CA ALA A 244 -8.19 4.46 -12.48
C ALA A 244 -8.57 5.93 -12.34
N SER A 245 -9.25 6.50 -13.34
CA SER A 245 -9.77 7.86 -13.30
C SER A 245 -11.15 7.98 -13.90
N LYS A 246 -11.87 9.04 -13.45
CA LYS A 246 -13.20 9.41 -13.97
C LYS A 246 -13.09 10.11 -15.32
#